data_d79845126f2ad2d571ce7ba214bca27c
#
_entry.id   d79845126f2ad2d571ce7ba214bca27c
#
_cell.length_a   1.000
_cell.length_b   1.000
_cell.length_c   1.000
_cell.angle_alpha   90.00
_cell.angle_beta   90.00
_cell.angle_gamma   90.00
#
_symmetry.space_group_name_H-M   'P 1'
#
loop_
_entity.id
_entity.type
_entity.pdbx_description
1 polymer ?
#
loop_
_entity_poly.entity_id
_entity_poly.type
_entity_poly.pdbx_seq_one_letter_code
_entity_poly.pdbx_strand_id
1 'polypeptide(L)'
;MTTIEQFAADCHAALKAEPGTSGREKVRALTAQVLADPKFIETYIPVGTPERHILYEDAALGFTILAHGYTGAKGSNPHDHGPSWAIYGQADGETIMTAWDLVARPTETEPGKAKFNHNYVMKVGDAYLYDIGVLHSPERKAATRLLRIEGLNMAKIQRRPYHDVDRVAAAAE
;
A
#
# COMPACT_ATOMS: atom_id res chain seq x y z
N MET A 1 21.26 8.49 9.27
CA MET A 1 20.50 7.80 8.21
C MET A 1 20.21 6.38 8.70
N THR A 2 18.96 6.01 8.79
CA THR A 2 18.50 4.63 9.05
C THR A 2 18.81 3.75 7.84
N THR A 3 19.38 2.56 8.02
CA THR A 3 19.55 1.60 6.91
C THR A 3 18.29 0.78 6.71
N ILE A 4 18.17 0.09 5.54
CA ILE A 4 17.03 -0.78 5.29
C ILE A 4 16.97 -1.95 6.27
N GLU A 5 18.12 -2.47 6.70
CA GLU A 5 18.22 -3.55 7.68
C GLU A 5 17.75 -3.09 9.06
N GLN A 6 18.12 -1.86 9.49
CA GLN A 6 17.66 -1.30 10.74
C GLN A 6 16.15 -1.05 10.72
N PHE A 7 15.63 -0.44 9.63
CA PHE A 7 14.19 -0.24 9.46
C PHE A 7 13.42 -1.58 9.47
N ALA A 8 13.94 -2.60 8.79
CA ALA A 8 13.34 -3.94 8.78
C ALA A 8 13.35 -4.59 10.18
N ALA A 9 14.45 -4.44 10.94
CA ALA A 9 14.54 -4.95 12.29
C ALA A 9 13.53 -4.27 13.24
N ASP A 10 13.36 -2.95 13.11
CA ASP A 10 12.37 -2.19 13.88
C ASP A 10 10.93 -2.61 13.55
N CYS A 11 10.63 -2.82 12.25
CA CYS A 11 9.35 -3.36 11.79
C CYS A 11 9.10 -4.77 12.34
N HIS A 12 10.11 -5.64 12.27
CA HIS A 12 10.04 -6.99 12.83
C HIS A 12 9.72 -6.95 14.33
N ALA A 13 10.45 -6.15 15.10
CA ALA A 13 10.24 -6.02 16.55
C ALA A 13 8.83 -5.54 16.88
N ALA A 14 8.31 -4.52 16.15
CA ALA A 14 6.97 -4.00 16.34
C ALA A 14 5.88 -5.06 16.06
N LEU A 15 5.99 -5.78 14.93
CA LEU A 15 5.02 -6.80 14.52
C LEU A 15 5.06 -8.04 15.43
N LYS A 16 6.25 -8.40 15.93
CA LYS A 16 6.41 -9.53 16.85
C LYS A 16 5.87 -9.22 18.24
N ALA A 17 6.11 -8.01 18.74
CA ALA A 17 5.65 -7.59 20.06
C ALA A 17 4.13 -7.41 20.10
N GLU A 18 3.55 -6.88 19.04
CA GLU A 18 2.11 -6.60 18.94
C GLU A 18 1.55 -7.11 17.59
N PRO A 19 1.25 -8.41 17.50
CA PRO A 19 0.59 -8.96 16.32
C PRO A 19 -0.78 -8.30 16.11
N GLY A 20 -1.10 -7.86 14.90
CA GLY A 20 -2.37 -7.22 14.56
C GLY A 20 -2.26 -5.73 14.26
N THR A 21 -3.37 -5.01 14.31
CA THR A 21 -3.48 -3.60 13.89
C THR A 21 -2.54 -2.68 14.68
N SER A 22 -2.37 -2.90 15.98
CA SER A 22 -1.49 -2.07 16.82
C SER A 22 -0.03 -2.10 16.35
N GLY A 23 0.53 -3.28 16.09
CA GLY A 23 1.89 -3.40 15.56
C GLY A 23 2.02 -2.84 14.14
N ARG A 24 0.99 -3.00 13.30
CA ARG A 24 0.94 -2.42 11.95
C ARG A 24 0.93 -0.89 11.99
N GLU A 25 0.22 -0.28 12.95
CA GLU A 25 0.26 1.17 13.16
C GLU A 25 1.64 1.66 13.62
N LYS A 26 2.37 0.87 14.41
CA LYS A 26 3.77 1.16 14.74
C LYS A 26 4.65 1.11 13.49
N VAL A 27 4.48 0.11 12.63
CA VAL A 27 5.20 0.03 11.35
C VAL A 27 4.84 1.23 10.45
N ARG A 28 3.58 1.67 10.42
CA ARG A 28 3.18 2.88 9.71
C ARG A 28 3.92 4.11 10.24
N ALA A 29 4.02 4.26 11.56
CA ALA A 29 4.75 5.37 12.16
C ALA A 29 6.27 5.33 11.83
N LEU A 30 6.89 4.15 11.89
CA LEU A 30 8.28 3.94 11.46
C LEU A 30 8.47 4.28 9.98
N THR A 31 7.49 3.93 9.13
CA THR A 31 7.51 4.29 7.70
C THR A 31 7.53 5.80 7.50
N ALA A 32 6.68 6.56 8.22
CA ALA A 32 6.68 8.01 8.15
C ALA A 32 8.02 8.61 8.65
N GLN A 33 8.64 8.01 9.66
CA GLN A 33 9.94 8.46 10.18
C GLN A 33 11.06 8.32 9.13
N VAL A 34 11.17 7.17 8.45
CA VAL A 34 12.23 6.98 7.43
C VAL A 34 11.98 7.84 6.19
N LEU A 35 10.73 8.15 5.85
CA LEU A 35 10.37 9.06 4.77
C LEU A 35 10.70 10.53 5.06
N ALA A 36 10.91 10.91 6.32
CA ALA A 36 11.39 12.23 6.69
C ALA A 36 12.91 12.40 6.45
N ASP A 37 13.65 11.32 6.15
CA ASP A 37 15.09 11.38 5.85
C ASP A 37 15.32 11.36 4.32
N PRO A 38 15.71 12.48 3.70
CA PRO A 38 15.97 12.54 2.26
C PRO A 38 17.06 11.56 1.81
N LYS A 39 18.06 11.27 2.66
CA LYS A 39 19.12 10.31 2.34
C LYS A 39 18.60 8.87 2.26
N PHE A 40 17.62 8.52 3.08
CA PHE A 40 16.95 7.23 2.97
C PHE A 40 16.24 7.10 1.61
N ILE A 41 15.51 8.14 1.21
CA ILE A 41 14.80 8.17 -0.08
C ILE A 41 15.79 8.09 -1.25
N GLU A 42 16.86 8.89 -1.23
CA GLU A 42 17.89 8.89 -2.29
C GLU A 42 18.58 7.53 -2.42
N THR A 43 18.78 6.83 -1.29
CA THR A 43 19.49 5.56 -1.26
C THR A 43 18.62 4.40 -1.73
N TYR A 44 17.39 4.31 -1.22
CA TYR A 44 16.54 3.13 -1.38
C TYR A 44 15.39 3.30 -2.37
N ILE A 45 15.03 4.55 -2.70
CA ILE A 45 13.93 4.87 -3.61
C ILE A 45 14.38 5.96 -4.62
N PRO A 46 15.55 5.79 -5.29
CA PRO A 46 16.07 6.81 -6.20
C PRO A 46 15.16 7.02 -7.43
N VAL A 47 15.41 8.11 -8.16
CA VAL A 47 14.83 8.28 -9.49
C VAL A 47 15.23 7.10 -10.38
N GLY A 48 14.28 6.54 -11.12
CA GLY A 48 14.48 5.32 -11.90
C GLY A 48 14.19 4.01 -11.15
N THR A 49 13.73 4.10 -9.89
CA THR A 49 13.20 2.90 -9.18
C THR A 49 12.17 2.19 -10.06
N PRO A 50 12.27 0.85 -10.23
CA PRO A 50 11.29 0.06 -10.96
C PRO A 50 9.89 0.14 -10.34
N GLU A 51 8.87 -0.25 -11.10
CA GLU A 51 7.50 -0.26 -10.60
C GLU A 51 7.32 -1.16 -9.35
N ARG A 52 8.14 -2.21 -9.22
CA ARG A 52 8.19 -3.07 -8.04
C ARG A 52 9.65 -3.50 -7.80
N HIS A 53 10.23 -3.06 -6.70
CA HIS A 53 11.58 -3.40 -6.28
C HIS A 53 11.60 -3.84 -4.82
N ILE A 54 11.92 -5.11 -4.55
CA ILE A 54 12.00 -5.64 -3.20
C ILE A 54 13.32 -5.18 -2.58
N LEU A 55 13.22 -4.46 -1.46
CA LEU A 55 14.35 -4.01 -0.65
C LEU A 55 14.67 -5.02 0.45
N TYR A 56 13.65 -5.67 1.01
CA TYR A 56 13.79 -6.63 2.10
C TYR A 56 12.59 -7.58 2.15
N GLU A 57 12.83 -8.84 2.49
CA GLU A 57 11.78 -9.85 2.77
C GLU A 57 12.10 -10.51 4.11
N ASP A 58 11.18 -10.44 5.09
CA ASP A 58 11.36 -11.04 6.40
C ASP A 58 11.01 -12.53 6.37
N ALA A 59 12.01 -13.37 6.60
CA ALA A 59 11.83 -14.82 6.53
C ALA A 59 10.97 -15.40 7.66
N ALA A 60 10.88 -14.73 8.81
CA ALA A 60 10.17 -15.22 9.98
C ALA A 60 8.71 -14.81 10.01
N LEU A 61 8.40 -13.55 9.67
CA LEU A 61 7.05 -12.98 9.70
C LEU A 61 6.43 -12.85 8.31
N GLY A 62 7.22 -12.99 7.24
CA GLY A 62 6.76 -13.01 5.85
C GLY A 62 6.46 -11.63 5.26
N PHE A 63 6.66 -10.52 6.00
CA PHE A 63 6.44 -9.20 5.45
C PHE A 63 7.54 -8.80 4.46
N THR A 64 7.20 -7.92 3.53
CA THR A 64 8.10 -7.45 2.47
C THR A 64 8.14 -5.93 2.47
N ILE A 65 9.35 -5.35 2.36
CA ILE A 65 9.56 -3.91 2.17
C ILE A 65 9.95 -3.69 0.71
N LEU A 66 9.26 -2.76 0.04
CA LEU A 66 9.42 -2.50 -1.38
C LEU A 66 9.54 -1.01 -1.67
N ALA A 67 10.34 -0.69 -2.69
CA ALA A 67 10.27 0.57 -3.38
C ALA A 67 9.40 0.43 -4.64
N HIS A 68 8.59 1.43 -4.92
CA HIS A 68 7.79 1.54 -6.15
C HIS A 68 8.08 2.84 -6.86
N GLY A 69 8.38 2.77 -8.16
CA GLY A 69 8.54 3.92 -9.03
C GLY A 69 7.56 3.86 -10.19
N TYR A 70 6.77 4.91 -10.37
CA TYR A 70 5.86 5.08 -11.49
C TYR A 70 6.34 6.26 -12.33
N THR A 71 6.47 6.06 -13.62
CA THR A 71 7.02 7.08 -14.55
C THR A 71 5.95 8.03 -15.09
N GLY A 72 4.68 7.79 -14.79
CA GLY A 72 3.55 8.58 -15.28
C GLY A 72 2.25 8.25 -14.57
N ALA A 73 1.15 8.69 -15.17
CA ALA A 73 -0.19 8.46 -14.65
C ALA A 73 -0.50 6.97 -14.53
N LYS A 74 -1.02 6.57 -13.36
CA LYS A 74 -1.44 5.20 -13.08
C LYS A 74 -2.48 5.16 -11.99
N GLY A 75 -3.52 4.35 -12.20
CA GLY A 75 -4.57 4.09 -11.22
C GLY A 75 -4.91 2.62 -11.13
N SER A 76 -5.78 2.27 -10.19
CA SER A 76 -6.35 0.93 -10.09
C SER A 76 -7.83 0.97 -9.70
N ASN A 77 -8.53 -0.11 -9.97
CA ASN A 77 -9.88 -0.34 -9.46
C ASN A 77 -9.87 -0.55 -7.93
N PRO A 78 -11.04 -0.47 -7.26
CA PRO A 78 -11.16 -0.83 -5.86
C PRO A 78 -10.57 -2.21 -5.59
N HIS A 79 -9.78 -2.31 -4.53
CA HIS A 79 -9.18 -3.57 -4.11
C HIS A 79 -8.84 -3.55 -2.62
N ASP A 80 -8.69 -4.73 -2.06
CA ASP A 80 -8.01 -4.99 -0.79
C ASP A 80 -6.69 -5.77 -1.05
N HIS A 81 -6.03 -6.16 -0.01
CA HIS A 81 -4.82 -6.99 -0.08
C HIS A 81 -5.10 -8.48 0.23
N GLY A 82 -6.35 -8.93 0.12
CA GLY A 82 -6.75 -10.30 0.44
C GLY A 82 -6.45 -10.65 1.91
N PRO A 83 -5.65 -11.71 2.18
CA PRO A 83 -5.30 -12.09 3.55
C PRO A 83 -4.22 -11.19 4.18
N SER A 84 -3.71 -10.20 3.44
CA SER A 84 -2.62 -9.33 3.86
C SER A 84 -3.11 -7.91 4.18
N TRP A 85 -2.23 -7.14 4.74
CA TRP A 85 -2.29 -5.69 4.91
C TRP A 85 -1.18 -5.03 4.11
N ALA A 86 -1.28 -3.72 3.89
CA ALA A 86 -0.18 -2.95 3.34
C ALA A 86 -0.09 -1.56 3.98
N ILE A 87 1.12 -1.02 4.01
CA ILE A 87 1.38 0.38 4.33
C ILE A 87 1.94 1.03 3.08
N TYR A 88 1.38 2.18 2.72
CA TYR A 88 1.87 3.02 1.64
C TYR A 88 2.46 4.28 2.23
N GLY A 89 3.73 4.53 1.93
CA GLY A 89 4.45 5.73 2.28
C GLY A 89 4.81 6.53 1.03
N GLN A 90 4.42 7.79 0.96
CA GLN A 90 4.67 8.67 -0.18
C GLN A 90 6.08 9.24 -0.09
N ALA A 91 6.98 8.81 -0.99
CA ALA A 91 8.38 9.25 -1.03
C ALA A 91 8.59 10.44 -1.99
N ASP A 92 7.79 10.52 -3.06
CA ASP A 92 7.86 11.60 -4.06
C ASP A 92 6.55 11.69 -4.85
N GLY A 93 6.19 12.90 -5.31
CA GLY A 93 4.92 13.16 -5.97
C GLY A 93 3.73 13.07 -5.02
N GLU A 94 2.56 12.76 -5.56
CA GLU A 94 1.32 12.60 -4.78
C GLU A 94 0.45 11.47 -5.31
N THR A 95 -0.37 10.90 -4.44
CA THR A 95 -1.36 9.88 -4.80
C THR A 95 -2.72 10.32 -4.29
N ILE A 96 -3.71 10.41 -5.16
CA ILE A 96 -5.12 10.52 -4.77
C ILE A 96 -5.58 9.13 -4.39
N MET A 97 -5.99 8.96 -3.14
CA MET A 97 -6.47 7.69 -2.63
C MET A 97 -7.98 7.76 -2.44
N THR A 98 -8.69 6.80 -3.01
CA THR A 98 -10.12 6.62 -2.77
C THR A 98 -10.34 5.55 -1.72
N ALA A 99 -11.06 5.86 -0.67
CA ALA A 99 -11.61 4.91 0.28
C ALA A 99 -12.97 4.41 -0.23
N TRP A 100 -13.22 3.12 -0.07
CA TRP A 100 -14.43 2.46 -0.53
C TRP A 100 -15.10 1.70 0.60
N ASP A 101 -16.43 1.75 0.64
CA ASP A 101 -17.23 0.91 1.52
C ASP A 101 -17.46 -0.46 0.88
N LEU A 102 -17.31 -1.51 1.67
CA LEU A 102 -17.63 -2.86 1.23
C LEU A 102 -19.14 -3.05 1.15
N VAL A 103 -19.66 -3.37 -0.04
CA VAL A 103 -21.06 -3.72 -0.26
C VAL A 103 -21.25 -5.24 -0.28
N ALA A 104 -20.40 -5.96 -1.00
CA ALA A 104 -20.39 -7.41 -1.03
C ALA A 104 -18.97 -7.95 -1.26
N ARG A 105 -18.61 -9.02 -0.56
CA ARG A 105 -17.34 -9.72 -0.81
C ARG A 105 -17.40 -10.49 -2.13
N PRO A 106 -16.27 -10.67 -2.82
CA PRO A 106 -16.22 -11.51 -4.02
C PRO A 106 -16.49 -12.97 -3.65
N THR A 107 -17.13 -13.67 -4.57
CA THR A 107 -17.36 -15.14 -4.52
C THR A 107 -16.47 -15.83 -5.55
N GLU A 108 -16.65 -17.13 -5.76
CA GLU A 108 -15.92 -17.87 -6.80
C GLU A 108 -16.28 -17.40 -8.21
N THR A 109 -17.52 -16.97 -8.41
CA THR A 109 -18.08 -16.62 -9.72
C THR A 109 -18.32 -15.14 -9.90
N GLU A 110 -18.45 -14.37 -8.80
CA GLU A 110 -18.84 -12.97 -8.86
C GLU A 110 -17.75 -12.06 -8.26
N PRO A 111 -17.43 -10.91 -8.88
CA PRO A 111 -16.57 -9.90 -8.29
C PRO A 111 -17.22 -9.30 -7.04
N GLY A 112 -16.39 -8.80 -6.15
CA GLY A 112 -16.85 -8.02 -5.01
C GLY A 112 -17.49 -6.70 -5.45
N LYS A 113 -18.29 -6.11 -4.56
CA LYS A 113 -18.96 -4.82 -4.80
C LYS A 113 -18.50 -3.81 -3.78
N ALA A 114 -18.08 -2.64 -4.27
CA ALA A 114 -17.61 -1.51 -3.48
C ALA A 114 -18.41 -0.26 -3.84
N LYS A 115 -18.62 0.62 -2.86
CA LYS A 115 -19.25 1.91 -3.04
C LYS A 115 -18.27 3.01 -2.66
N PHE A 116 -18.24 4.08 -3.46
CA PHE A 116 -17.42 5.25 -3.16
C PHE A 116 -17.76 5.81 -1.77
N ASN A 117 -16.73 6.09 -0.98
CA ASN A 117 -16.84 6.76 0.31
C ASN A 117 -16.28 8.19 0.21
N HIS A 118 -14.94 8.34 0.15
CA HIS A 118 -14.29 9.64 0.00
C HIS A 118 -12.91 9.52 -0.64
N ASN A 119 -12.37 10.66 -1.04
CA ASN A 119 -10.98 10.79 -1.51
C ASN A 119 -10.14 11.55 -0.51
N TYR A 120 -8.85 11.25 -0.47
CA TYR A 120 -7.82 12.05 0.18
C TYR A 120 -6.52 12.01 -0.60
N VAL A 121 -5.64 12.98 -0.38
CA VAL A 121 -4.34 13.07 -1.07
C VAL A 121 -3.24 12.65 -0.12
N MET A 122 -2.44 11.68 -0.53
CA MET A 122 -1.19 11.32 0.11
C MET A 122 -0.08 12.23 -0.43
N LYS A 123 0.55 12.97 0.45
CA LYS A 123 1.67 13.88 0.15
C LYS A 123 2.99 13.28 0.63
N VAL A 124 4.10 13.80 0.13
CA VAL A 124 5.44 13.38 0.57
C VAL A 124 5.56 13.40 2.09
N GLY A 125 6.02 12.28 2.66
CA GLY A 125 6.12 12.03 4.10
C GLY A 125 4.91 11.33 4.72
N ASP A 126 3.75 11.31 4.04
CA ASP A 126 2.58 10.59 4.54
C ASP A 126 2.77 9.07 4.47
N ALA A 127 2.24 8.38 5.49
CA ALA A 127 2.15 6.93 5.53
C ALA A 127 0.77 6.48 6.04
N TYR A 128 0.11 5.60 5.30
CA TYR A 128 -1.22 5.08 5.61
C TYR A 128 -1.22 3.56 5.68
N LEU A 129 -1.93 3.03 6.68
CA LEU A 129 -2.19 1.60 6.84
C LEU A 129 -3.49 1.23 6.12
N TYR A 130 -3.41 0.27 5.22
CA TYR A 130 -4.55 -0.45 4.63
C TYR A 130 -4.58 -1.83 5.24
N ASP A 131 -5.33 -1.96 6.32
CA ASP A 131 -5.44 -3.21 7.07
C ASP A 131 -6.21 -4.27 6.28
N ILE A 132 -6.24 -5.50 6.79
CA ILE A 132 -6.90 -6.63 6.13
C ILE A 132 -8.37 -6.28 5.82
N GLY A 133 -8.75 -6.42 4.55
CA GLY A 133 -10.10 -6.15 4.06
C GLY A 133 -10.45 -4.68 3.86
N VAL A 134 -9.52 -3.74 4.08
CA VAL A 134 -9.73 -2.31 3.81
C VAL A 134 -9.66 -2.06 2.30
N LEU A 135 -10.79 -1.61 1.73
CA LEU A 135 -10.92 -1.32 0.31
C LEU A 135 -10.43 0.09 -0.02
N HIS A 136 -9.55 0.18 -1.01
CA HIS A 136 -8.99 1.44 -1.50
C HIS A 136 -8.61 1.35 -2.98
N SER A 137 -8.40 2.50 -3.61
CA SER A 137 -7.81 2.58 -4.94
C SER A 137 -6.95 3.82 -5.10
N PRO A 138 -5.67 3.68 -5.50
CA PRO A 138 -4.80 4.80 -5.82
C PRO A 138 -5.03 5.32 -7.24
N GLU A 139 -4.94 6.63 -7.40
CA GLU A 139 -4.81 7.34 -8.66
C GLU A 139 -3.61 8.29 -8.60
N ARG A 140 -2.73 8.19 -9.57
CA ARG A 140 -1.56 9.06 -9.77
C ARG A 140 -1.69 9.76 -11.11
N LYS A 141 -1.50 11.07 -11.13
CA LYS A 141 -1.58 11.87 -12.37
C LYS A 141 -0.22 12.08 -13.02
N ALA A 142 0.85 11.85 -12.28
CA ALA A 142 2.24 12.06 -12.70
C ALA A 142 3.16 10.99 -12.13
N ALA A 143 4.45 11.10 -12.42
CA ALA A 143 5.49 10.25 -11.83
C ALA A 143 5.46 10.31 -10.30
N THR A 144 5.62 9.18 -9.65
CA THR A 144 5.53 9.03 -8.18
C THR A 144 6.46 7.95 -7.69
N ARG A 145 6.96 8.09 -6.45
CA ARG A 145 7.74 7.06 -5.77
C ARG A 145 7.16 6.78 -4.39
N LEU A 146 7.15 5.51 -4.00
CA LEU A 146 6.55 5.03 -2.76
C LEU A 146 7.47 4.04 -2.05
N LEU A 147 7.47 4.10 -0.73
CA LEU A 147 7.87 3.00 0.13
C LEU A 147 6.63 2.21 0.49
N ARG A 148 6.67 0.90 0.32
CA ARG A 148 5.54 0.04 0.60
C ARG A 148 5.95 -1.11 1.50
N ILE A 149 5.18 -1.40 2.53
CA ILE A 149 5.33 -2.60 3.34
C ILE A 149 4.09 -3.47 3.11
N GLU A 150 4.30 -4.74 2.77
CA GLU A 150 3.24 -5.73 2.58
C GLU A 150 3.37 -6.81 3.66
N GLY A 151 2.27 -7.15 4.32
CA GLY A 151 2.26 -8.22 5.34
C GLY A 151 2.58 -9.60 4.77
N LEU A 152 2.29 -9.80 3.49
CA LEU A 152 2.72 -10.94 2.67
C LEU A 152 3.19 -10.41 1.32
N ASN A 153 4.12 -11.11 0.66
CA ASN A 153 4.55 -10.74 -0.68
C ASN A 153 3.38 -10.86 -1.67
N MET A 154 2.78 -9.71 -2.03
CA MET A 154 1.57 -9.65 -2.86
C MET A 154 1.75 -10.18 -4.29
N ALA A 155 2.98 -10.34 -4.77
CA ALA A 155 3.21 -11.03 -6.05
C ALA A 155 2.86 -12.51 -6.02
N LYS A 156 2.78 -13.11 -4.83
CA LYS A 156 2.43 -14.52 -4.61
C LYS A 156 0.95 -14.71 -4.24
N ILE A 157 0.16 -13.62 -4.12
CA ILE A 157 -1.22 -13.65 -3.64
C ILE A 157 -2.18 -13.39 -4.80
N GLN A 158 -3.07 -14.34 -5.05
CA GLN A 158 -4.18 -14.13 -5.97
C GLN A 158 -5.28 -13.32 -5.28
N ARG A 159 -5.62 -12.16 -5.86
CA ARG A 159 -6.71 -11.30 -5.39
C ARG A 159 -7.91 -11.40 -6.32
N ARG A 160 -9.09 -11.22 -5.75
CA ARG A 160 -10.33 -11.14 -6.53
C ARG A 160 -10.67 -9.67 -6.78
N PRO A 161 -11.24 -9.32 -7.95
CA PRO A 161 -11.59 -7.94 -8.29
C PRO A 161 -12.80 -7.45 -7.49
N TYR A 162 -12.90 -6.14 -7.35
CA TYR A 162 -14.08 -5.43 -6.88
C TYR A 162 -14.56 -4.45 -7.95
N HIS A 163 -15.87 -4.27 -8.05
CA HIS A 163 -16.48 -3.29 -8.93
C HIS A 163 -17.15 -2.18 -8.12
N ASP A 164 -17.07 -0.97 -8.65
CA ASP A 164 -17.84 0.17 -8.16
C ASP A 164 -19.31 -0.01 -8.56
N VAL A 165 -20.21 -0.05 -7.57
CA VAL A 165 -21.64 -0.27 -7.81
C VAL A 165 -22.29 0.88 -8.58
N ASP A 166 -21.83 2.10 -8.40
CA ASP A 166 -22.40 3.29 -9.04
C ASP A 166 -21.99 3.36 -10.53
N ARG A 167 -20.80 2.86 -10.90
CA ARG A 167 -20.36 2.74 -12.30
C ARG A 167 -21.08 1.63 -13.06
N VAL A 168 -21.39 0.51 -12.39
CA VAL A 168 -22.12 -0.60 -13.02
C VAL A 168 -23.57 -0.19 -13.30
N ALA A 169 -24.20 0.56 -12.39
CA ALA A 169 -25.54 1.10 -12.60
C ALA A 169 -25.60 2.07 -13.80
N ALA A 170 -24.64 2.98 -13.91
CA ALA A 170 -24.56 3.96 -15.00
C ALA A 170 -24.29 3.35 -16.40
N ALA A 171 -23.73 2.15 -16.48
CA ALA A 171 -23.46 1.43 -17.73
C ALA A 171 -24.64 0.56 -18.18
N ALA A 172 -25.70 0.43 -17.36
CA ALA A 172 -26.90 -0.36 -17.62
C ALA A 172 -28.11 0.49 -18.08
N GLU A 173 -27.97 1.83 -18.07
CA GLU A 173 -28.91 2.81 -18.63
C GLU A 173 -28.51 3.21 -20.07
#